data_d32e6d0aac1a4d89909d919a10acb5aa
#
_entry.id   d32e6d0aac1a4d89909d919a10acb5aa
#
_cell.length_a   1.000
_cell.length_b   1.000
_cell.length_c   1.000
_cell.angle_alpha   90.00
_cell.angle_beta   90.00
_cell.angle_gamma   90.00
#
_symmetry.space_group_name_H-M   'P 1'
#
loop_
_entity.id
_entity.type
_entity.pdbx_description
1 polymer ?
#
loop_
_entity_poly.entity_id
_entity_poly.type
_entity_poly.pdbx_seq_one_letter_code
_entity_poly.pdbx_strand_id
1 'polypeptide(L)'
;QKREWTRGKVKKFSKRSRSRLMRTLAKINRRKLPLFVTLTYPAEFPDNYEIYKADLDKFFKRLKYRFPEFACIWKLEFQKRGAPHYHLLIWGLSIHCRALVSLLWYQVVGSGDEKHLKAGTQVQKIRSWRGVMSYASKYMGKLETDASGLSGRFWGVSGRGCIPWSAIEEYNVFPGQVVLAMRYMRRYAGLKSRDYSSLTIFVNDVSQWKKALLC
;
A
#
# COMPACT_ATOMS: atom_id res chain seq x y z
N GLN A 1 29.25 -14.23 22.55
CA GLN A 1 29.02 -14.41 21.10
C GLN A 1 27.76 -13.63 20.70
N LYS A 2 27.92 -12.53 19.94
CA LYS A 2 26.79 -11.81 19.34
C LYS A 2 26.17 -12.72 18.28
N ARG A 3 24.92 -13.16 18.47
CA ARG A 3 24.16 -13.83 17.41
C ARG A 3 23.94 -12.86 16.26
N GLU A 4 24.57 -13.09 15.12
CA GLU A 4 24.24 -12.39 13.88
C GLU A 4 22.83 -12.79 13.45
N TRP A 5 21.90 -11.85 13.57
CA TRP A 5 20.53 -11.99 13.09
C TRP A 5 20.50 -11.82 11.59
N THR A 6 20.66 -12.87 10.82
CA THR A 6 20.35 -12.85 9.38
C THR A 6 18.84 -12.85 9.19
N ARG A 7 18.33 -11.86 8.47
CA ARG A 7 16.91 -11.80 8.12
C ARG A 7 16.54 -13.00 7.26
N GLY A 8 15.64 -13.84 7.73
CA GLY A 8 15.07 -14.94 6.96
C GLY A 8 14.34 -14.46 5.69
N LYS A 9 14.28 -15.33 4.69
CA LYS A 9 13.57 -15.05 3.42
C LYS A 9 12.08 -14.83 3.67
N VAL A 10 11.52 -13.74 3.14
CA VAL A 10 10.07 -13.42 3.23
C VAL A 10 9.34 -14.19 2.13
N LYS A 11 8.63 -15.25 2.47
CA LYS A 11 7.96 -16.15 1.52
C LYS A 11 6.50 -15.76 1.21
N LYS A 12 5.86 -14.93 2.04
CA LYS A 12 4.43 -14.58 1.88
C LYS A 12 4.09 -13.22 2.48
N PHE A 13 2.99 -12.63 2.01
CA PHE A 13 2.37 -11.46 2.63
C PHE A 13 1.52 -11.87 3.83
N SER A 14 2.12 -11.91 5.02
CA SER A 14 1.49 -12.40 6.25
C SER A 14 0.44 -11.43 6.83
N LYS A 15 -0.45 -11.92 7.70
CA LYS A 15 -1.40 -11.10 8.47
C LYS A 15 -0.71 -9.97 9.23
N ARG A 16 0.48 -10.21 9.84
CA ARG A 16 1.29 -9.19 10.52
C ARG A 16 1.80 -8.12 9.55
N SER A 17 2.22 -8.52 8.34
CA SER A 17 2.67 -7.60 7.30
C SER A 17 1.53 -6.73 6.80
N ARG A 18 0.35 -7.33 6.57
CA ARG A 18 -0.90 -6.63 6.24
C ARG A 18 -1.28 -5.60 7.31
N SER A 19 -1.27 -5.99 8.59
CA SER A 19 -1.59 -5.09 9.70
C SER A 19 -0.64 -3.87 9.72
N ARG A 20 0.66 -4.07 9.48
CA ARG A 20 1.63 -2.96 9.38
C ARG A 20 1.34 -2.03 8.20
N LEU A 21 1.00 -2.57 7.03
CA LEU A 21 0.61 -1.76 5.87
C LEU A 21 -0.64 -0.94 6.18
N MET A 22 -1.68 -1.56 6.75
CA MET A 22 -2.92 -0.86 7.09
C MET A 22 -2.71 0.24 8.13
N ARG A 23 -1.86 0.00 9.16
CA ARG A 23 -1.47 1.07 10.11
C ARG A 23 -0.70 2.20 9.43
N THR A 24 0.14 1.90 8.45
CA THR A 24 0.83 2.93 7.68
C THR A 24 -0.15 3.79 6.88
N LEU A 25 -1.13 3.17 6.22
CA LEU A 25 -2.19 3.89 5.51
C LEU A 25 -3.05 4.75 6.44
N ALA A 26 -3.33 4.27 7.65
CA ALA A 26 -4.11 5.02 8.65
C ALA A 26 -3.44 6.34 9.10
N LYS A 27 -2.12 6.44 8.98
CA LYS A 27 -1.34 7.63 9.34
C LYS A 27 -1.30 8.71 8.27
N ILE A 28 -1.93 8.51 7.12
CA ILE A 28 -1.90 9.45 6.00
C ILE A 28 -2.97 10.52 6.18
N ASN A 29 -2.62 11.76 5.84
CA ASN A 29 -3.56 12.87 5.82
C ASN A 29 -4.64 12.64 4.76
N ARG A 30 -5.89 12.49 5.18
CA ARG A 30 -7.05 12.16 4.33
C ARG A 30 -7.41 13.25 3.33
N ARG A 31 -6.96 14.48 3.54
CA ARG A 31 -7.18 15.61 2.62
C ARG A 31 -6.24 15.57 1.42
N LYS A 32 -5.16 14.78 1.47
CA LYS A 32 -4.15 14.65 0.41
C LYS A 32 -4.30 13.31 -0.30
N LEU A 33 -5.20 13.28 -1.30
CA LEU A 33 -5.52 12.06 -2.03
C LEU A 33 -4.40 11.66 -3.00
N PRO A 34 -4.02 10.38 -3.06
CA PRO A 34 -3.04 9.87 -4.02
C PRO A 34 -3.66 9.59 -5.39
N LEU A 35 -2.82 9.41 -6.38
CA LEU A 35 -3.16 8.63 -7.56
C LEU A 35 -3.05 7.13 -7.23
N PHE A 36 -3.97 6.35 -7.77
CA PHE A 36 -3.84 4.89 -7.78
C PHE A 36 -3.23 4.45 -9.11
N VAL A 37 -2.11 3.76 -9.03
CA VAL A 37 -1.39 3.29 -10.22
C VAL A 37 -1.21 1.78 -10.11
N THR A 38 -1.46 1.11 -11.22
CA THR A 38 -1.19 -0.32 -11.36
C THR A 38 -0.15 -0.51 -12.44
N LEU A 39 0.90 -1.27 -12.13
CA LEU A 39 1.93 -1.66 -13.08
C LEU A 39 1.87 -3.16 -13.30
N THR A 40 1.81 -3.56 -14.57
CA THR A 40 1.72 -4.95 -14.99
C THR A 40 2.87 -5.27 -15.91
N TYR A 41 3.41 -6.47 -15.84
CA TYR A 41 4.37 -6.98 -16.81
C TYR A 41 3.67 -7.49 -18.07
N PRO A 42 4.36 -7.54 -19.22
CA PRO A 42 3.84 -8.09 -20.47
C PRO A 42 3.52 -9.59 -20.36
N ALA A 43 3.17 -10.23 -21.48
CA ALA A 43 2.90 -11.66 -21.49
C ALA A 43 4.11 -12.47 -21.05
N GLU A 44 5.27 -12.13 -21.59
CA GLU A 44 6.55 -12.66 -21.18
C GLU A 44 7.16 -11.77 -20.10
N PHE A 45 7.56 -12.35 -19.00
CA PHE A 45 8.14 -11.64 -17.85
C PHE A 45 9.25 -12.48 -17.21
N PRO A 46 10.25 -11.84 -16.57
CA PRO A 46 11.33 -12.55 -15.91
C PRO A 46 10.81 -13.49 -14.80
N ASP A 47 11.46 -14.63 -14.62
CA ASP A 47 11.16 -15.55 -13.51
C ASP A 47 12.07 -15.29 -12.27
N ASN A 48 12.56 -14.07 -12.13
CA ASN A 48 13.47 -13.68 -11.07
C ASN A 48 12.93 -12.48 -10.29
N TYR A 49 12.69 -12.69 -8.99
CA TYR A 49 12.20 -11.65 -8.08
C TYR A 49 13.13 -10.45 -7.93
N GLU A 50 14.45 -10.65 -8.05
CA GLU A 50 15.42 -9.53 -7.96
C GLU A 50 15.25 -8.56 -9.12
N ILE A 51 14.92 -9.07 -10.32
CA ILE A 51 14.63 -8.24 -11.49
C ILE A 51 13.39 -7.37 -11.24
N TYR A 52 12.31 -7.94 -10.69
CA TYR A 52 11.10 -7.18 -10.39
C TYR A 52 11.36 -6.01 -9.43
N LYS A 53 12.20 -6.23 -8.41
CA LYS A 53 12.59 -5.17 -7.48
C LYS A 53 13.48 -4.13 -8.13
N ALA A 54 14.45 -4.57 -8.95
CA ALA A 54 15.33 -3.68 -9.65
C ALA A 54 14.55 -2.78 -10.62
N ASP A 55 13.55 -3.35 -11.31
CA ASP A 55 12.69 -2.58 -12.21
C ASP A 55 11.83 -1.57 -11.45
N LEU A 56 11.22 -1.98 -10.33
CA LEU A 56 10.47 -1.05 -9.49
C LEU A 56 11.36 0.09 -8.96
N ASP A 57 12.57 -0.23 -8.52
CA ASP A 57 13.54 0.78 -8.05
C ASP A 57 13.98 1.73 -9.16
N LYS A 58 14.29 1.22 -10.36
CA LYS A 58 14.59 2.05 -11.55
C LYS A 58 13.41 2.97 -11.89
N PHE A 59 12.19 2.44 -11.85
CA PHE A 59 10.99 3.22 -12.10
C PHE A 59 10.82 4.36 -11.09
N PHE A 60 11.00 4.07 -9.79
CA PHE A 60 10.93 5.09 -8.74
C PHE A 60 12.03 6.13 -8.86
N LYS A 61 13.26 5.74 -9.21
CA LYS A 61 14.37 6.67 -9.45
C LYS A 61 14.04 7.63 -10.60
N ARG A 62 13.49 7.13 -11.71
CA ARG A 62 13.08 7.97 -12.85
C ARG A 62 11.94 8.92 -12.49
N LEU A 63 10.97 8.47 -11.72
CA LEU A 63 9.88 9.33 -11.23
C LEU A 63 10.42 10.39 -10.27
N LYS A 64 11.26 10.03 -9.31
CA LYS A 64 11.82 10.95 -8.33
C LYS A 64 12.71 12.03 -8.98
N TYR A 65 13.45 11.68 -10.01
CA TYR A 65 14.25 12.64 -10.77
C TYR A 65 13.38 13.73 -11.44
N ARG A 66 12.20 13.35 -11.96
CA ARG A 66 11.28 14.27 -12.64
C ARG A 66 10.33 15.00 -11.67
N PHE A 67 10.03 14.37 -10.54
CA PHE A 67 9.08 14.85 -9.54
C PHE A 67 9.73 14.75 -8.16
N PRO A 68 10.43 15.79 -7.69
CA PRO A 68 11.14 15.78 -6.41
C PRO A 68 10.24 15.44 -5.21
N GLU A 69 8.95 15.82 -5.28
CA GLU A 69 7.94 15.52 -4.25
C GLU A 69 7.32 14.11 -4.40
N PHE A 70 7.85 13.28 -5.30
CA PHE A 70 7.35 11.92 -5.48
C PHE A 70 7.41 11.12 -4.17
N ALA A 71 6.27 10.56 -3.81
CA ALA A 71 6.14 9.62 -2.72
C ALA A 71 5.18 8.49 -3.10
N CYS A 72 5.44 7.30 -2.60
CA CYS A 72 4.67 6.13 -2.97
C CYS A 72 4.57 5.11 -1.83
N ILE A 73 3.38 4.54 -1.65
CA ILE A 73 3.18 3.27 -0.93
C ILE A 73 2.82 2.23 -1.96
N TRP A 74 3.57 1.15 -2.01
CA TRP A 74 3.42 0.11 -3.01
C TRP A 74 3.18 -1.27 -2.39
N LYS A 75 2.46 -2.12 -3.12
CA LYS A 75 2.31 -3.54 -2.85
C LYS A 75 2.50 -4.36 -4.12
N LEU A 76 3.24 -5.45 -4.00
CA LEU A 76 3.37 -6.50 -5.01
C LEU A 76 2.26 -7.54 -4.81
N GLU A 77 1.58 -7.91 -5.88
CA GLU A 77 0.65 -9.01 -6.00
C GLU A 77 1.04 -9.86 -7.22
N PHE A 78 0.70 -11.14 -7.23
CA PHE A 78 0.85 -11.98 -8.40
C PHE A 78 -0.48 -12.22 -9.06
N GLN A 79 -0.52 -12.05 -10.38
CA GLN A 79 -1.68 -12.40 -11.19
C GLN A 79 -1.84 -13.93 -11.24
N LYS A 80 -3.01 -14.43 -11.67
CA LYS A 80 -3.25 -15.87 -11.82
C LYS A 80 -2.21 -16.58 -12.71
N ARG A 81 -1.64 -15.87 -13.68
CA ARG A 81 -0.58 -16.35 -14.59
C ARG A 81 0.83 -16.28 -13.97
N GLY A 82 0.96 -15.90 -12.69
CA GLY A 82 2.24 -15.75 -11.99
C GLY A 82 2.96 -14.41 -12.23
N ALA A 83 2.47 -13.55 -13.12
CA ALA A 83 3.14 -12.28 -13.41
C ALA A 83 3.05 -11.31 -12.23
N PRO A 84 4.15 -10.59 -11.93
CA PRO A 84 4.13 -9.55 -10.90
C PRO A 84 3.23 -8.39 -11.30
N HIS A 85 2.53 -7.87 -10.30
CA HIS A 85 1.55 -6.82 -10.44
C HIS A 85 1.69 -5.85 -9.28
N TYR A 86 2.05 -4.61 -9.55
CA TYR A 86 2.25 -3.61 -8.51
C TYR A 86 1.04 -2.71 -8.39
N HIS A 87 0.59 -2.52 -7.16
CA HIS A 87 -0.41 -1.54 -6.77
C HIS A 87 0.26 -0.41 -6.01
N LEU A 88 0.12 0.81 -6.50
CA LEU A 88 0.81 1.98 -6.00
C LEU A 88 -0.21 3.05 -5.59
N LEU A 89 0.01 3.66 -4.44
CA LEU A 89 -0.60 4.93 -4.05
C LEU A 89 0.48 6.00 -4.17
N ILE A 90 0.34 6.93 -5.11
CA ILE A 90 1.37 7.90 -5.46
C ILE A 90 0.92 9.32 -5.13
N TRP A 91 1.77 10.07 -4.46
CA TRP A 91 1.67 11.51 -4.23
C TRP A 91 2.75 12.24 -5.00
N GLY A 92 2.59 13.55 -5.20
CA GLY A 92 3.53 14.39 -5.93
C GLY A 92 3.41 14.30 -7.47
N LEU A 93 2.39 13.59 -8.00
CA LEU A 93 2.11 13.51 -9.43
C LEU A 93 0.69 13.98 -9.75
N SER A 94 0.52 14.56 -10.96
CA SER A 94 -0.79 14.85 -11.54
C SER A 94 -1.30 13.70 -12.41
N ILE A 95 -2.62 13.56 -12.53
CA ILE A 95 -3.25 12.60 -13.46
C ILE A 95 -2.84 12.85 -14.94
N HIS A 96 -2.49 14.07 -15.27
CA HIS A 96 -2.01 14.43 -16.62
C HIS A 96 -0.67 13.76 -16.96
N CYS A 97 0.07 13.28 -15.98
CA CYS A 97 1.33 12.54 -16.18
C CYS A 97 1.11 11.07 -16.57
N ARG A 98 -0.13 10.60 -16.76
CA ARG A 98 -0.42 9.18 -17.05
C ARG A 98 0.38 8.60 -18.21
N ALA A 99 0.50 9.33 -19.32
CA ALA A 99 1.27 8.89 -20.49
C ALA A 99 2.76 8.73 -20.18
N LEU A 100 3.33 9.68 -19.43
CA LEU A 100 4.71 9.61 -18.98
C LEU A 100 4.95 8.43 -18.04
N VAL A 101 4.03 8.18 -17.09
CA VAL A 101 4.11 7.04 -16.16
C VAL A 101 4.11 5.72 -16.93
N SER A 102 3.23 5.60 -17.93
CA SER A 102 3.17 4.42 -18.81
C SER A 102 4.46 4.24 -19.62
N LEU A 103 4.96 5.29 -20.23
CA LEU A 103 6.21 5.27 -21.00
C LEU A 103 7.40 4.87 -20.13
N LEU A 104 7.51 5.44 -18.92
CA LEU A 104 8.60 5.12 -18.01
C LEU A 104 8.59 3.66 -17.57
N TRP A 105 7.40 3.10 -17.30
CA TRP A 105 7.28 1.68 -16.95
C TRP A 105 7.64 0.78 -18.14
N TYR A 106 7.11 1.06 -19.32
CA TYR A 106 7.44 0.38 -20.54
C TYR A 106 8.94 0.33 -20.82
N GLN A 107 9.62 1.47 -20.70
CA GLN A 107 11.07 1.59 -20.88
C GLN A 107 11.89 0.86 -19.80
N VAL A 108 11.38 0.80 -18.58
CA VAL A 108 12.05 0.09 -17.47
C VAL A 108 12.01 -1.41 -17.69
N VAL A 109 10.85 -1.92 -18.08
CA VAL A 109 10.65 -3.35 -18.36
C VAL A 109 11.36 -3.77 -19.67
N GLY A 110 11.46 -2.85 -20.64
CA GLY A 110 12.14 -3.11 -21.92
C GLY A 110 11.44 -4.17 -22.77
N SER A 111 10.12 -4.27 -22.68
CA SER A 111 9.36 -5.35 -23.33
C SER A 111 9.35 -5.29 -24.87
N GLY A 112 9.52 -4.11 -25.49
CA GLY A 112 9.35 -3.91 -26.91
C GLY A 112 7.90 -4.08 -27.42
N ASP A 113 6.96 -4.50 -26.57
CA ASP A 113 5.56 -4.76 -26.92
C ASP A 113 4.69 -3.52 -26.81
N GLU A 114 4.13 -3.03 -27.92
CA GLU A 114 3.22 -1.89 -27.93
C GLU A 114 1.95 -2.12 -27.09
N LYS A 115 1.46 -3.35 -26.97
CA LYS A 115 0.33 -3.69 -26.11
C LYS A 115 0.67 -3.43 -24.66
N HIS A 116 1.93 -3.73 -24.25
CA HIS A 116 2.41 -3.41 -22.92
C HIS A 116 2.50 -1.90 -22.69
N LEU A 117 2.95 -1.12 -23.68
CA LEU A 117 2.95 0.34 -23.60
C LEU A 117 1.53 0.90 -23.35
N LYS A 118 0.52 0.36 -24.05
CA LYS A 118 -0.87 0.82 -23.99
C LYS A 118 -1.63 0.33 -22.74
N ALA A 119 -1.36 -0.89 -22.29
CA ALA A 119 -2.15 -1.57 -21.26
C ALA A 119 -1.36 -1.99 -19.99
N GLY A 120 -0.04 -1.92 -20.00
CA GLY A 120 0.82 -2.31 -18.87
C GLY A 120 0.73 -1.38 -17.66
N THR A 121 0.17 -0.18 -17.85
CA THR A 121 0.03 0.81 -16.77
C THR A 121 -1.37 1.38 -16.75
N GLN A 122 -1.99 1.37 -15.58
CA GLN A 122 -3.27 2.03 -15.35
C GLN A 122 -3.08 3.11 -14.28
N VAL A 123 -3.51 4.34 -14.59
CA VAL A 123 -3.46 5.48 -13.66
C VAL A 123 -4.86 5.99 -13.41
N GLN A 124 -5.28 6.03 -12.15
CA GLN A 124 -6.62 6.43 -11.74
C GLN A 124 -6.56 7.54 -10.69
N LYS A 125 -7.41 8.56 -10.85
CA LYS A 125 -7.62 9.58 -9.84
C LYS A 125 -8.59 9.06 -8.78
N ILE A 126 -8.16 9.04 -7.53
CA ILE A 126 -9.05 8.75 -6.40
C ILE A 126 -9.75 10.05 -6.00
N ARG A 127 -11.07 9.99 -5.87
CA ARG A 127 -11.92 11.18 -5.60
C ARG A 127 -12.23 11.37 -4.12
N SER A 128 -11.99 10.37 -3.27
CA SER A 128 -12.29 10.42 -1.84
C SER A 128 -11.40 9.48 -1.05
N TRP A 129 -11.23 9.75 0.24
CA TRP A 129 -10.51 8.85 1.14
C TRP A 129 -11.20 7.47 1.25
N ARG A 130 -12.52 7.43 1.17
CA ARG A 130 -13.27 6.18 1.10
C ARG A 130 -12.82 5.33 -0.10
N GLY A 131 -12.58 5.97 -1.25
CA GLY A 131 -11.97 5.32 -2.41
C GLY A 131 -10.59 4.77 -2.12
N VAL A 132 -9.70 5.54 -1.46
CA VAL A 132 -8.37 5.05 -1.03
C VAL A 132 -8.50 3.79 -0.20
N MET A 133 -9.41 3.78 0.78
CA MET A 133 -9.61 2.63 1.66
C MET A 133 -10.23 1.43 0.93
N SER A 134 -11.13 1.66 -0.02
CA SER A 134 -11.68 0.60 -0.87
C SER A 134 -10.58 -0.07 -1.69
N TYR A 135 -9.73 0.69 -2.36
CA TYR A 135 -8.58 0.16 -3.10
C TYR A 135 -7.56 -0.54 -2.18
N ALA A 136 -7.27 0.07 -1.04
CA ALA A 136 -6.36 -0.53 -0.07
C ALA A 136 -6.87 -1.88 0.44
N SER A 137 -8.15 -2.00 0.75
CA SER A 137 -8.76 -3.27 1.20
C SER A 137 -8.78 -4.31 0.09
N LYS A 138 -9.17 -3.92 -1.13
CA LYS A 138 -9.32 -4.84 -2.26
C LYS A 138 -7.98 -5.34 -2.79
N TYR A 139 -7.02 -4.46 -2.99
CA TYR A 139 -5.76 -4.78 -3.68
C TYR A 139 -4.58 -4.88 -2.72
N MET A 140 -4.45 -3.96 -1.77
CA MET A 140 -3.29 -3.93 -0.88
C MET A 140 -3.48 -4.80 0.37
N GLY A 141 -4.73 -5.10 0.76
CA GLY A 141 -5.07 -5.95 1.91
C GLY A 141 -5.18 -7.45 1.61
N LYS A 142 -5.21 -7.85 0.33
CA LYS A 142 -5.33 -9.26 -0.07
C LYS A 142 -4.11 -10.05 0.39
N LEU A 143 -4.35 -11.13 1.12
CA LEU A 143 -3.29 -12.05 1.55
C LEU A 143 -2.91 -12.93 0.36
N GLU A 144 -1.62 -13.11 0.16
CA GLU A 144 -1.09 -14.08 -0.79
C GLU A 144 -0.58 -15.28 -0.03
N THR A 145 -1.07 -16.45 -0.43
CA THR A 145 -0.79 -17.71 0.26
C THR A 145 0.43 -18.43 -0.28
N ASP A 146 0.75 -18.28 -1.57
CA ASP A 146 1.87 -18.97 -2.21
C ASP A 146 2.65 -18.06 -3.15
N ALA A 147 3.78 -17.59 -2.66
CA ALA A 147 4.86 -17.06 -3.48
C ALA A 147 6.04 -18.04 -3.37
N SER A 148 5.85 -19.26 -3.87
CA SER A 148 6.88 -20.30 -3.85
C SER A 148 8.14 -19.82 -4.56
N GLY A 149 9.25 -19.75 -3.85
CA GLY A 149 10.55 -19.35 -4.39
C GLY A 149 10.89 -17.86 -4.28
N LEU A 150 9.95 -16.98 -3.92
CA LEU A 150 10.19 -15.55 -3.85
C LEU A 150 10.72 -15.13 -2.48
N SER A 151 11.77 -14.34 -2.49
CA SER A 151 12.31 -13.76 -1.26
C SER A 151 12.26 -12.23 -1.33
N GLY A 152 11.57 -11.60 -0.37
CA GLY A 152 11.60 -10.16 -0.27
C GLY A 152 10.32 -9.49 0.19
N ARG A 153 10.30 -8.15 0.13
CA ARG A 153 9.17 -7.37 0.63
C ARG A 153 8.04 -7.37 -0.37
N PHE A 154 6.83 -7.67 0.09
CA PHE A 154 5.59 -7.53 -0.69
C PHE A 154 5.03 -6.12 -0.70
N TRP A 155 5.53 -5.22 0.14
CA TRP A 155 5.13 -3.82 0.17
C TRP A 155 6.22 -2.94 0.76
N GLY A 156 6.13 -1.66 0.50
CA GLY A 156 7.06 -0.68 1.04
C GLY A 156 6.61 0.77 0.80
N VAL A 157 7.48 1.67 1.24
CA VAL A 157 7.31 3.12 1.08
C VAL A 157 8.55 3.66 0.39
N SER A 158 8.34 4.47 -0.66
CA SER A 158 9.37 5.25 -1.34
C SER A 158 9.06 6.73 -1.17
N GLY A 159 10.09 7.58 -1.07
CA GLY A 159 9.90 9.01 -0.85
C GLY A 159 9.24 9.34 0.50
N ARG A 160 9.64 8.67 1.58
CA ARG A 160 8.98 8.75 2.90
C ARG A 160 8.84 10.16 3.44
N GLY A 161 9.79 11.07 3.15
CA GLY A 161 9.72 12.47 3.58
C GLY A 161 8.62 13.28 2.88
N CYS A 162 8.18 12.84 1.69
CA CYS A 162 7.13 13.50 0.91
C CYS A 162 5.75 12.83 1.06
N ILE A 163 5.65 11.73 1.84
CA ILE A 163 4.33 11.19 2.20
C ILE A 163 3.61 12.21 3.08
N PRO A 164 2.35 12.56 2.76
CA PRO A 164 1.57 13.51 3.56
C PRO A 164 1.07 12.83 4.85
N TRP A 165 1.95 12.71 5.84
CA TRP A 165 1.58 12.14 7.13
C TRP A 165 0.62 13.05 7.88
N SER A 166 -0.32 12.48 8.62
CA SER A 166 -1.12 13.20 9.61
C SER A 166 -0.29 13.47 10.86
N ALA A 167 -0.61 14.53 11.59
CA ALA A 167 -0.19 14.67 12.97
C ALA A 167 -0.71 13.46 13.79
N ILE A 168 0.12 12.93 14.66
CA ILE A 168 -0.23 11.85 15.58
C ILE A 168 -0.69 12.52 16.87
N GLU A 169 -1.94 12.25 17.27
CA GLU A 169 -2.43 12.60 18.59
C GLU A 169 -2.36 11.35 19.46
N GLU A 170 -1.68 11.41 20.59
CA GLU A 170 -1.60 10.33 21.57
C GLU A 170 -2.48 10.64 22.76
N TYR A 171 -3.27 9.68 23.19
CA TYR A 171 -4.15 9.79 24.33
C TYR A 171 -3.82 8.70 25.35
N ASN A 172 -3.57 9.08 26.58
CA ASN A 172 -3.51 8.15 27.69
C ASN A 172 -4.94 7.78 28.12
N VAL A 173 -5.27 6.52 28.02
CA VAL A 173 -6.60 6.01 28.35
C VAL A 173 -6.49 4.85 29.34
N PHE A 174 -7.46 4.75 30.25
CA PHE A 174 -7.54 3.62 31.18
C PHE A 174 -8.05 2.35 30.44
N PRO A 175 -7.68 1.15 30.90
CA PRO A 175 -8.10 -0.10 30.26
C PRO A 175 -9.61 -0.22 30.06
N GLY A 176 -10.43 0.26 31.01
CA GLY A 176 -11.88 0.29 30.88
C GLY A 176 -12.40 1.14 29.72
N GLN A 177 -11.77 2.31 29.49
CA GLN A 177 -12.11 3.19 28.38
C GLN A 177 -11.77 2.54 27.02
N VAL A 178 -10.68 1.78 26.94
CA VAL A 178 -10.35 1.01 25.72
C VAL A 178 -11.45 0.01 25.39
N VAL A 179 -11.95 -0.71 26.39
CA VAL A 179 -13.05 -1.70 26.21
C VAL A 179 -14.32 -1.01 25.72
N LEU A 180 -14.68 0.12 26.32
CA LEU A 180 -15.86 0.92 25.90
C LEU A 180 -15.71 1.45 24.48
N ALA A 181 -14.57 2.03 24.15
CA ALA A 181 -14.27 2.51 22.80
C ALA A 181 -14.35 1.38 21.77
N MET A 182 -13.80 0.21 22.08
CA MET A 182 -13.88 -0.98 21.20
C MET A 182 -15.33 -1.47 21.01
N ARG A 183 -16.15 -1.47 22.06
CA ARG A 183 -17.59 -1.81 21.97
C ARG A 183 -18.33 -0.81 21.09
N TYR A 184 -18.11 0.49 21.29
CA TYR A 184 -18.69 1.56 20.49
C TYR A 184 -18.33 1.39 19.01
N MET A 185 -17.04 1.21 18.72
CA MET A 185 -16.54 1.08 17.35
C MET A 185 -17.09 -0.17 16.66
N ARG A 186 -17.25 -1.29 17.36
CA ARG A 186 -17.90 -2.50 16.82
C ARG A 186 -19.34 -2.23 16.42
N ARG A 187 -20.11 -1.56 17.30
CA ARG A 187 -21.51 -1.21 17.03
C ARG A 187 -21.60 -0.28 15.82
N TYR A 188 -20.73 0.72 15.76
CA TYR A 188 -20.65 1.66 14.62
C TYR A 188 -20.30 0.97 13.30
N ALA A 189 -19.41 -0.02 13.33
CA ALA A 189 -19.00 -0.80 12.16
C ALA A 189 -19.94 -1.97 11.82
N GLY A 190 -21.00 -2.19 12.59
CA GLY A 190 -21.95 -3.30 12.38
C GLY A 190 -21.33 -4.69 12.59
N LEU A 191 -20.25 -4.81 13.35
CA LEU A 191 -19.53 -6.07 13.52
C LEU A 191 -20.15 -6.94 14.60
N LYS A 192 -20.46 -8.20 14.25
CA LYS A 192 -21.09 -9.17 15.15
C LYS A 192 -20.07 -9.99 15.97
N SER A 193 -18.82 -10.13 15.49
CA SER A 193 -17.78 -10.93 16.15
C SER A 193 -17.23 -10.28 17.42
N ARG A 194 -16.91 -11.09 18.44
CA ARG A 194 -16.20 -10.66 19.67
C ARG A 194 -14.68 -10.72 19.54
N ASP A 195 -14.14 -11.18 18.40
CA ASP A 195 -12.70 -11.23 18.18
C ASP A 195 -12.16 -9.85 17.85
N TYR A 196 -11.40 -9.27 18.76
CA TYR A 196 -10.75 -7.96 18.63
C TYR A 196 -9.33 -8.04 18.07
N SER A 197 -8.75 -9.23 17.99
CA SER A 197 -7.33 -9.40 17.68
C SER A 197 -6.96 -9.02 16.24
N SER A 198 -7.94 -9.03 15.32
CA SER A 198 -7.75 -8.73 13.91
C SER A 198 -8.46 -7.46 13.44
N LEU A 199 -9.13 -6.72 14.35
CA LEU A 199 -9.93 -5.56 13.98
C LEU A 199 -9.05 -4.32 13.77
N THR A 200 -9.06 -3.79 12.55
CA THR A 200 -8.51 -2.48 12.23
C THR A 200 -9.64 -1.59 11.76
N ILE A 201 -9.98 -0.57 12.54
CA ILE A 201 -11.05 0.37 12.22
C ILE A 201 -10.43 1.66 11.74
N PHE A 202 -10.87 2.13 10.55
CA PHE A 202 -10.53 3.44 10.01
C PHE A 202 -11.71 4.37 10.25
N VAL A 203 -11.52 5.34 11.11
CA VAL A 203 -12.56 6.31 11.47
C VAL A 203 -12.44 7.54 10.59
N ASN A 204 -13.53 7.93 9.93
CA ASN A 204 -13.56 9.14 9.12
C ASN A 204 -13.62 10.41 9.97
N ASP A 205 -14.17 10.31 11.17
CA ASP A 205 -14.36 11.42 12.10
C ASP A 205 -13.71 11.10 13.46
N VAL A 206 -12.60 11.79 13.72
CA VAL A 206 -11.85 11.67 14.97
C VAL A 206 -12.65 12.20 16.17
N SER A 207 -13.62 13.12 15.94
CA SER A 207 -14.45 13.69 17.01
C SER A 207 -15.30 12.63 17.72
N GLN A 208 -15.79 11.63 16.98
CA GLN A 208 -16.54 10.50 17.54
C GLN A 208 -15.67 9.56 18.39
N TRP A 209 -14.40 9.40 18.03
CA TRP A 209 -13.43 8.68 18.82
C TRP A 209 -13.17 9.40 20.17
N LYS A 210 -12.95 10.71 20.11
CA LYS A 210 -12.76 11.53 21.31
C LYS A 210 -13.95 11.40 22.26
N LYS A 211 -15.17 11.46 21.74
CA LYS A 211 -16.40 11.22 22.54
C LYS A 211 -16.42 9.83 23.17
N ALA A 212 -16.04 8.78 22.44
CA ALA A 212 -16.06 7.41 22.96
C ALA A 212 -14.92 7.11 23.97
N LEU A 213 -13.86 7.92 24.00
CA LEU A 213 -12.74 7.78 24.93
C LEU A 213 -12.89 8.67 26.18
N LEU A 214 -13.64 9.78 26.09
CA LEU A 214 -13.80 10.77 27.14
C LEU A 214 -15.11 10.63 27.94
N CYS A 215 -15.99 9.70 27.55
CA CYS A 215 -17.14 9.25 28.33
C CYS A 215 -16.77 8.02 29.19
#